data_8325f123a125f7c5aad5cc2cf12cb53e
#
_entry.id   8325f123a125f7c5aad5cc2cf12cb53e
#
_cell.length_a   1.000
_cell.length_b   1.000
_cell.length_c   1.000
_cell.angle_alpha   90.00
_cell.angle_beta   90.00
_cell.angle_gamma   90.00
#
_symmetry.space_group_name_H-M   'P 1'
#
loop_
_entity.id
_entity.type
_entity.pdbx_description
1 polymer ?
#
loop_
_entity_poly.entity_id
_entity_poly.type
_entity_poly.pdbx_seq_one_letter_code
_entity_poly.pdbx_strand_id
1 'polypeptide(L)'
;MNETEESRLEHSKTPEPALRLRKGHQLDGARSGDSDAHHAGREPLVEASGFSSYYKKSVEECECDDGASQEDEGFMGMSPLLQAHHAMERMEEFVCKVWEGRWRVIPHDVLPEWLKDNDFLLHGHRPPMPSFRACFKSIFRIHTETGNIWTHLLGCVFFLCLGIFYMFRPNISFVAPLQEKVVFGLFFLGAILCLSFSWLFHTVYCHSEGVSRIFSKLDYSGIALLIMGSFVPWLYYSFYCNPQPCFIYLIVICVLGIAAIIVSQWDMFATPQYRGVRAGVFLGLGLSGIIPALHYVISEGFLKAATIGQIGWLLLMAGLYITGAALYAARIPERFFPGKCDIWFHSHQLFHIFVVAGAFVHFHGVSNLQEFRFMTPAPEEPHSAGLRDAPGLHVVCSWEEKTKINHTSQVEKRRDGPALPRSWVWPTEGACAPGTLASVLVAG
;
A
#
# COMPACT_ATOMS: atom_id res chain seq x y z
N MET A 1 -52.00 23.59 -38.63
CA MET A 1 -52.85 24.13 -37.56
C MET A 1 -52.00 24.10 -36.33
N ASN A 2 -51.28 25.17 -36.08
CA ASN A 2 -51.61 26.29 -35.21
C ASN A 2 -51.58 25.87 -33.74
N GLU A 3 -50.94 26.49 -32.82
CA GLU A 3 -50.23 27.75 -32.61
C GLU A 3 -49.55 27.66 -31.24
N THR A 4 -48.31 28.16 -31.17
CA THR A 4 -47.77 29.15 -30.24
C THR A 4 -48.49 29.40 -28.93
N GLU A 5 -47.75 29.30 -27.80
CA GLU A 5 -47.64 30.45 -26.93
C GLU A 5 -46.41 30.40 -26.00
N GLU A 6 -45.76 31.49 -26.00
CA GLU A 6 -44.57 31.95 -25.30
C GLU A 6 -44.96 32.55 -23.91
N SER A 7 -43.94 32.68 -23.07
CA SER A 7 -43.82 33.54 -21.90
C SER A 7 -44.09 32.87 -20.56
N ARG A 8 -43.20 32.91 -19.56
CA ARG A 8 -42.64 34.10 -18.90
C ARG A 8 -41.61 33.70 -17.86
N LEU A 9 -40.45 34.34 -17.92
CA LEU A 9 -39.44 34.36 -16.85
C LEU A 9 -40.01 35.01 -15.58
N GLU A 10 -39.74 34.40 -14.43
CA GLU A 10 -39.58 35.16 -13.18
C GLU A 10 -38.40 34.66 -12.36
N HIS A 11 -37.49 35.56 -12.10
CA HIS A 11 -36.34 35.51 -11.22
C HIS A 11 -36.80 35.31 -9.76
N SER A 12 -36.16 34.31 -9.07
CA SER A 12 -36.09 34.34 -7.62
C SER A 12 -34.64 34.35 -7.19
N LYS A 13 -34.20 35.51 -6.72
CA LYS A 13 -32.90 35.74 -6.06
C LYS A 13 -32.98 35.26 -4.62
N THR A 14 -32.08 34.38 -4.22
CA THR A 14 -31.75 34.10 -2.81
C THR A 14 -30.61 35.01 -2.35
N PRO A 15 -30.65 35.60 -1.15
CA PRO A 15 -29.65 36.55 -0.68
C PRO A 15 -28.48 35.86 0.03
N GLU A 16 -27.27 36.34 -0.28
CA GLU A 16 -26.05 36.06 0.49
C GLU A 16 -26.10 36.69 1.90
N PRO A 17 -25.47 36.05 2.92
CA PRO A 17 -25.29 36.68 4.22
C PRO A 17 -24.04 37.59 4.24
N ALA A 18 -24.28 38.85 4.53
CA ALA A 18 -23.28 39.89 4.68
C ALA A 18 -22.35 39.68 5.90
N LEU A 19 -21.03 39.76 5.67
CA LEU A 19 -19.99 39.89 6.68
C LEU A 19 -20.09 41.26 7.38
N ARG A 20 -20.36 41.25 8.67
CA ARG A 20 -20.32 42.44 9.54
C ARG A 20 -18.88 42.69 10.02
N LEU A 21 -18.24 43.71 9.45
CA LEU A 21 -17.01 44.31 10.03
C LEU A 21 -17.36 45.08 11.29
N ARG A 22 -16.71 44.74 12.40
CA ARG A 22 -16.76 45.52 13.65
C ARG A 22 -15.55 46.49 13.69
N LYS A 23 -15.83 47.78 13.55
CA LYS A 23 -14.88 48.89 13.76
C LYS A 23 -14.54 48.98 15.24
N GLY A 24 -13.26 49.02 15.57
CA GLY A 24 -12.74 49.36 16.88
C GLY A 24 -11.75 50.53 16.79
N HIS A 25 -11.91 51.44 17.67
CA HIS A 25 -11.39 52.76 17.92
C HIS A 25 -9.90 53.02 17.64
N GLN A 26 -9.70 54.19 17.07
CA GLN A 26 -8.48 54.96 16.86
C GLN A 26 -8.12 55.74 18.13
N LEU A 27 -6.85 55.81 18.49
CA LEU A 27 -6.27 56.90 19.22
C LEU A 27 -4.88 57.23 18.67
N ASP A 28 -4.71 58.49 18.41
CA ASP A 28 -3.59 59.18 17.75
C ASP A 28 -2.34 59.27 18.61
N GLY A 29 -1.17 59.44 17.94
CA GLY A 29 0.04 59.90 18.58
C GLY A 29 1.25 59.88 17.65
N ALA A 30 1.57 61.03 17.08
CA ALA A 30 2.57 61.33 16.07
C ALA A 30 4.06 61.14 16.48
N ARG A 31 4.95 60.78 15.55
CA ARG A 31 6.01 61.62 14.95
C ARG A 31 7.22 60.83 14.43
N SER A 32 7.45 60.97 13.16
CA SER A 32 8.70 61.21 12.40
C SER A 32 9.98 60.41 12.67
N GLY A 33 10.54 59.87 11.57
CA GLY A 33 11.98 59.61 11.41
C GLY A 33 12.28 58.59 10.29
N ASP A 34 12.77 59.11 9.22
CA ASP A 34 13.25 58.51 7.99
C ASP A 34 14.43 57.55 8.17
N SER A 35 14.50 56.45 7.46
CA SER A 35 15.64 56.06 6.62
C SER A 35 15.57 54.57 6.19
N ASP A 36 15.85 54.37 4.90
CA ASP A 36 15.91 53.14 4.12
C ASP A 36 16.89 52.08 4.69
N ALA A 37 16.49 50.78 4.58
CA ALA A 37 17.41 49.69 4.31
C ALA A 37 16.68 48.37 4.04
N HIS A 38 17.12 47.66 3.02
CA HIS A 38 16.76 46.39 2.45
C HIS A 38 16.28 45.31 3.41
N HIS A 39 15.14 44.67 3.14
CA HIS A 39 14.63 43.50 3.79
C HIS A 39 14.77 42.23 2.94
N ALA A 40 15.67 41.35 3.38
CA ALA A 40 15.62 39.93 3.10
C ALA A 40 14.59 39.26 4.06
N GLY A 41 13.69 38.44 3.50
CA GLY A 41 12.60 37.82 4.24
C GLY A 41 13.06 36.90 5.38
N ARG A 42 12.44 37.08 6.52
CA ARG A 42 12.55 36.23 7.69
C ARG A 42 11.15 35.69 8.00
N GLU A 43 10.96 34.39 7.80
CA GLU A 43 9.73 33.71 8.21
C GLU A 43 9.61 33.67 9.77
N PRO A 44 8.39 33.71 10.32
CA PRO A 44 8.21 33.82 11.76
C PRO A 44 8.35 32.46 12.46
N LEU A 45 9.26 32.39 13.43
CA LEU A 45 9.41 31.36 14.43
C LEU A 45 8.23 31.41 15.45
N VAL A 46 7.10 30.79 15.16
CA VAL A 46 5.93 30.76 16.08
C VAL A 46 5.65 29.37 16.69
N GLU A 47 6.29 28.29 16.22
CA GLU A 47 5.91 26.93 16.64
C GLU A 47 6.67 26.33 17.84
N ALA A 48 7.68 26.99 18.37
CA ALA A 48 8.48 26.43 19.48
C ALA A 48 7.86 26.61 20.86
N SER A 49 6.87 27.52 21.04
CA SER A 49 6.38 27.91 22.38
C SER A 49 5.42 26.87 23.00
N GLY A 50 4.57 26.19 22.22
CA GLY A 50 3.63 25.21 22.77
C GLY A 50 4.29 23.92 23.22
N PHE A 51 5.28 23.45 22.45
CA PHE A 51 6.05 22.26 22.78
C PHE A 51 6.95 22.47 24.01
N SER A 52 7.56 23.66 24.14
CA SER A 52 8.36 24.03 25.28
C SER A 52 7.55 24.10 26.60
N SER A 53 6.29 24.59 26.53
CA SER A 53 5.40 24.67 27.69
C SER A 53 4.93 23.31 28.21
N TYR A 54 4.57 22.40 27.31
CA TYR A 54 4.18 21.03 27.69
C TYR A 54 5.38 20.26 28.25
N TYR A 55 6.53 20.45 27.65
CA TYR A 55 7.78 19.85 28.07
C TYR A 55 8.12 20.27 29.53
N LYS A 56 7.93 21.54 29.84
CA LYS A 56 8.10 22.06 31.19
C LYS A 56 7.10 21.41 32.15
N LYS A 57 5.83 21.27 31.77
CA LYS A 57 4.78 20.67 32.62
C LYS A 57 4.95 19.17 32.83
N SER A 58 5.41 18.42 31.83
CA SER A 58 5.64 16.95 31.94
C SER A 58 6.91 16.64 32.76
N VAL A 59 7.88 17.58 32.83
CA VAL A 59 9.03 17.47 33.68
C VAL A 59 8.65 17.77 35.15
N GLU A 60 7.83 18.81 35.38
CA GLU A 60 7.32 19.16 36.71
C GLU A 60 6.44 18.05 37.34
N GLU A 61 5.63 17.31 36.54
CA GLU A 61 4.84 16.17 37.05
C GLU A 61 5.68 14.91 37.38
N CYS A 62 6.94 14.83 36.92
CA CYS A 62 7.86 13.77 37.27
C CYS A 62 8.71 14.04 38.53
N GLU A 63 8.73 15.29 39.03
CA GLU A 63 9.52 15.69 40.19
C GLU A 63 8.82 15.50 41.53
N CYS A 64 7.62 14.91 41.58
CA CYS A 64 6.86 14.75 42.85
C CYS A 64 7.24 13.50 43.63
N ASP A 65 8.51 13.08 43.68
CA ASP A 65 8.91 12.09 44.69
C ASP A 65 10.43 12.05 45.00
N ASP A 66 11.09 13.19 45.11
CA ASP A 66 12.30 13.28 45.91
C ASP A 66 12.62 14.77 46.16
N GLY A 67 12.64 15.17 47.44
CA GLY A 67 12.83 16.53 47.87
C GLY A 67 14.18 17.10 47.48
N ALA A 68 14.16 18.31 47.02
CA ALA A 68 15.05 19.41 47.38
C ALA A 68 14.97 20.60 46.43
N SER A 69 14.54 21.71 46.97
CA SER A 69 15.10 23.07 46.92
C SER A 69 15.55 23.69 45.59
N GLN A 70 14.86 24.83 45.29
CA GLN A 70 15.44 26.11 44.86
C GLN A 70 16.52 26.10 43.78
N GLU A 71 16.09 26.57 42.58
CA GLU A 71 16.91 27.45 41.73
C GLU A 71 16.10 27.88 40.48
N ASP A 72 15.16 28.81 40.62
CA ASP A 72 14.37 29.33 39.47
C ASP A 72 14.54 30.85 39.23
N GLU A 73 15.50 31.52 39.87
CA GLU A 73 15.71 32.97 39.66
C GLU A 73 16.85 33.34 38.70
N GLY A 74 17.54 32.37 38.08
CA GLY A 74 18.73 32.64 37.24
C GLY A 74 18.49 32.73 35.72
N PHE A 75 17.29 32.40 35.23
CA PHE A 75 17.11 32.15 33.80
C PHE A 75 16.96 33.38 32.90
N MET A 76 16.55 34.52 33.44
CA MET A 76 16.30 35.74 32.62
C MET A 76 17.57 36.57 32.30
N GLY A 77 18.74 36.22 32.82
CA GLY A 77 19.98 36.95 32.56
C GLY A 77 21.02 36.21 31.72
N MET A 78 20.71 35.01 31.24
CA MET A 78 21.70 34.18 30.53
C MET A 78 21.80 34.53 29.05
N SER A 79 23.05 34.50 28.51
CA SER A 79 23.29 34.73 27.10
C SER A 79 22.58 33.68 26.23
N PRO A 80 22.17 34.01 24.97
CA PRO A 80 21.48 33.07 24.05
C PRO A 80 22.25 31.77 23.84
N LEU A 81 23.57 31.79 23.92
CA LEU A 81 24.42 30.61 23.78
C LEU A 81 24.30 29.66 24.98
N LEU A 82 24.17 30.23 26.18
CA LEU A 82 24.01 29.47 27.41
C LEU A 82 22.60 28.88 27.52
N GLN A 83 21.58 29.61 27.03
CA GLN A 83 20.20 29.10 26.91
C GLN A 83 20.13 27.92 25.90
N ALA A 84 20.86 28.01 24.79
CA ALA A 84 20.96 26.92 23.82
C ALA A 84 21.68 25.69 24.41
N HIS A 85 22.71 25.91 25.23
CA HIS A 85 23.44 24.82 25.89
C HIS A 85 22.56 24.12 26.93
N HIS A 86 21.83 24.85 27.77
CA HIS A 86 20.88 24.26 28.72
C HIS A 86 19.65 23.60 28.04
N ALA A 87 19.24 24.09 26.87
CA ALA A 87 18.21 23.42 26.08
C ALA A 87 18.72 22.09 25.50
N MET A 88 19.97 22.03 25.10
CA MET A 88 20.63 20.83 24.59
C MET A 88 20.87 19.81 25.70
N GLU A 89 21.32 20.23 26.86
CA GLU A 89 21.51 19.42 28.08
C GLU A 89 20.19 18.80 28.55
N ARG A 90 19.09 19.58 28.59
CA ARG A 90 17.73 19.07 28.85
C ARG A 90 17.23 18.11 27.80
N MET A 91 17.59 18.32 26.55
CA MET A 91 17.26 17.39 25.45
C MET A 91 18.03 16.08 25.59
N GLU A 92 19.30 16.12 26.00
CA GLU A 92 20.09 14.91 26.27
C GLU A 92 19.54 14.14 27.47
N GLU A 93 19.16 14.83 28.55
CA GLU A 93 18.53 14.22 29.71
C GLU A 93 17.17 13.59 29.38
N PHE A 94 16.37 14.26 28.57
CA PHE A 94 15.12 13.67 28.04
C PHE A 94 15.37 12.45 27.17
N VAL A 95 16.32 12.52 26.25
CA VAL A 95 16.72 11.35 25.43
C VAL A 95 17.21 10.23 26.33
N CYS A 96 17.92 10.53 27.42
CA CYS A 96 18.36 9.54 28.39
C CYS A 96 17.17 8.92 29.15
N LYS A 97 16.20 9.71 29.61
CA LYS A 97 14.95 9.25 30.27
C LYS A 97 14.08 8.42 29.31
N VAL A 98 13.99 8.83 28.03
CA VAL A 98 13.34 8.06 26.94
C VAL A 98 14.10 6.76 26.69
N TRP A 99 15.43 6.79 26.67
CA TRP A 99 16.29 5.63 26.52
C TRP A 99 16.11 4.61 27.67
N GLU A 100 15.89 5.07 28.88
CA GLU A 100 15.58 4.23 30.04
C GLU A 100 14.14 3.67 30.02
N GLY A 101 13.32 4.10 29.04
CA GLY A 101 11.94 3.63 28.89
C GLY A 101 10.94 4.31 29.82
N ARG A 102 11.28 5.47 30.38
CA ARG A 102 10.42 6.26 31.28
C ARG A 102 9.44 7.20 30.58
N TRP A 103 9.41 7.23 29.22
CA TRP A 103 8.45 8.06 28.48
C TRP A 103 7.00 7.62 28.74
N ARG A 104 6.07 8.58 28.76
CA ARG A 104 4.62 8.34 28.86
C ARG A 104 3.94 8.66 27.53
N VAL A 105 2.80 8.02 27.29
CA VAL A 105 1.93 8.39 26.16
C VAL A 105 1.33 9.78 26.41
N ILE A 106 1.13 10.53 25.32
CA ILE A 106 0.63 11.90 25.33
C ILE A 106 -0.67 12.01 24.54
N PRO A 107 -1.53 13.00 24.82
CA PRO A 107 -2.74 13.25 24.05
C PRO A 107 -2.43 13.92 22.70
N HIS A 108 -3.41 13.90 21.80
CA HIS A 108 -3.29 14.38 20.42
C HIS A 108 -3.00 15.88 20.30
N ASP A 109 -3.58 16.70 21.18
CA ASP A 109 -3.45 18.17 21.16
C ASP A 109 -2.02 18.67 21.37
N VAL A 110 -1.21 17.91 22.10
CA VAL A 110 0.21 18.21 22.34
C VAL A 110 1.19 17.60 21.35
N LEU A 111 0.70 16.82 20.38
CA LEU A 111 1.55 16.30 19.33
C LEU A 111 2.05 17.43 18.41
N PRO A 112 3.29 17.36 17.92
CA PRO A 112 3.73 18.22 16.82
C PRO A 112 2.94 17.90 15.54
N GLU A 113 2.75 18.88 14.67
CA GLU A 113 1.90 18.76 13.46
C GLU A 113 2.27 17.56 12.57
N TRP A 114 3.55 17.24 12.45
CA TRP A 114 4.01 16.11 11.63
C TRP A 114 3.64 14.71 12.19
N LEU A 115 3.16 14.63 13.45
CA LEU A 115 2.63 13.39 14.06
C LEU A 115 1.10 13.36 14.11
N LYS A 116 0.41 14.44 13.75
CA LYS A 116 -1.05 14.54 13.74
C LYS A 116 -1.62 13.95 12.45
N ASP A 117 -1.80 12.64 12.37
CA ASP A 117 -2.41 11.98 11.21
C ASP A 117 -3.93 11.81 11.33
N ASN A 118 -4.46 11.66 12.56
CA ASN A 118 -5.86 11.32 12.76
C ASN A 118 -6.47 12.03 13.99
N ASP A 119 -7.28 13.07 13.73
CA ASP A 119 -7.92 13.92 14.74
C ASP A 119 -8.94 13.20 15.63
N PHE A 120 -9.34 11.97 15.29
CA PHE A 120 -10.28 11.16 16.08
C PHE A 120 -9.62 10.26 17.11
N LEU A 121 -8.28 10.13 17.07
CA LEU A 121 -7.48 9.43 18.08
C LEU A 121 -6.97 10.46 19.09
N LEU A 122 -7.58 10.50 20.27
CA LEU A 122 -7.37 11.59 21.21
C LEU A 122 -6.25 11.31 22.23
N HIS A 123 -5.96 10.05 22.55
CA HIS A 123 -5.04 9.67 23.61
C HIS A 123 -4.13 8.52 23.21
N GLY A 124 -3.07 8.32 23.98
CA GLY A 124 -2.21 7.14 23.82
C GLY A 124 -1.12 7.28 22.78
N HIS A 125 -0.80 8.49 22.33
CA HIS A 125 0.26 8.72 21.35
C HIS A 125 1.66 8.66 21.97
N ARG A 126 2.62 8.21 21.16
CA ARG A 126 4.04 8.29 21.52
C ARG A 126 4.54 9.73 21.35
N PRO A 127 5.32 10.26 22.29
CA PRO A 127 6.02 11.52 22.07
C PRO A 127 7.09 11.38 20.98
N PRO A 128 7.60 12.49 20.40
CA PRO A 128 8.80 12.45 19.58
C PRO A 128 9.97 11.80 20.33
N MET A 129 10.56 10.77 19.74
CA MET A 129 11.65 9.98 20.33
C MET A 129 12.81 9.85 19.34
N PRO A 130 13.76 10.82 19.28
CA PRO A 130 14.86 10.84 18.31
C PRO A 130 15.92 9.78 18.62
N SER A 131 15.50 8.54 18.85
CA SER A 131 16.34 7.38 19.12
C SER A 131 15.68 6.12 18.56
N PHE A 132 16.31 5.49 17.56
CA PHE A 132 15.83 4.21 17.00
C PHE A 132 15.69 3.14 18.08
N ARG A 133 16.63 3.07 19.04
CA ARG A 133 16.55 2.11 20.14
C ARG A 133 15.29 2.32 20.99
N ALA A 134 14.92 3.58 21.27
CA ALA A 134 13.69 3.90 22.01
C ALA A 134 12.45 3.52 21.18
N CYS A 135 12.43 3.84 19.87
CA CYS A 135 11.36 3.45 18.97
C CYS A 135 11.17 1.92 18.95
N PHE A 136 12.25 1.15 18.82
CA PHE A 136 12.15 -0.33 18.83
C PHE A 136 11.76 -0.89 20.22
N LYS A 137 12.19 -0.30 21.31
CA LYS A 137 11.71 -0.68 22.66
C LYS A 137 10.22 -0.39 22.85
N SER A 138 9.66 0.61 22.15
CA SER A 138 8.25 0.94 22.24
C SER A 138 7.32 -0.14 21.66
N ILE A 139 7.81 -1.03 20.79
CA ILE A 139 7.04 -2.16 20.24
C ILE A 139 6.35 -2.99 21.35
N PHE A 140 7.01 -3.10 22.52
CA PHE A 140 6.53 -3.87 23.67
C PHE A 140 5.73 -3.01 24.67
N ARG A 141 5.31 -1.80 24.29
CA ARG A 141 4.47 -0.91 25.10
C ARG A 141 3.17 -0.61 24.38
N ILE A 142 2.13 -0.29 25.17
CA ILE A 142 0.79 -0.01 24.63
C ILE A 142 0.69 1.47 24.24
N HIS A 143 0.38 1.75 23.00
CA HIS A 143 0.17 3.07 22.41
C HIS A 143 -0.68 2.96 21.13
N THR A 144 -1.05 4.09 20.51
CA THR A 144 -1.90 4.14 19.31
C THR A 144 -1.37 3.26 18.15
N GLU A 145 -0.04 3.13 18.00
CA GLU A 145 0.58 2.37 16.91
C GLU A 145 0.81 0.88 17.23
N THR A 146 0.49 0.41 18.43
CA THR A 146 0.73 -0.99 18.83
C THR A 146 0.07 -1.98 17.89
N GLY A 147 -1.21 -1.77 17.58
CA GLY A 147 -1.93 -2.67 16.66
C GLY A 147 -1.39 -2.62 15.23
N ASN A 148 -1.01 -1.42 14.74
CA ASN A 148 -0.40 -1.25 13.41
C ASN A 148 0.92 -2.03 13.31
N ILE A 149 1.79 -1.91 14.32
CA ILE A 149 3.08 -2.62 14.35
C ILE A 149 2.86 -4.14 14.39
N TRP A 150 2.09 -4.64 15.36
CA TRP A 150 1.97 -6.07 15.58
C TRP A 150 1.22 -6.81 14.47
N THR A 151 0.19 -6.22 13.86
CA THR A 151 -0.54 -6.84 12.75
C THR A 151 0.37 -7.12 11.56
N HIS A 152 1.20 -6.14 11.17
CA HIS A 152 2.10 -6.29 10.03
C HIS A 152 3.40 -7.00 10.37
N LEU A 153 3.91 -6.90 11.60
CA LEU A 153 5.07 -7.69 12.06
C LEU A 153 4.73 -9.19 12.07
N LEU A 154 3.60 -9.58 12.67
CA LEU A 154 3.16 -10.97 12.68
C LEU A 154 2.78 -11.46 11.27
N GLY A 155 2.13 -10.62 10.46
CA GLY A 155 1.86 -10.90 9.06
C GLY A 155 3.15 -11.12 8.25
N CYS A 156 4.18 -10.30 8.47
CA CYS A 156 5.49 -10.46 7.82
C CYS A 156 6.15 -11.79 8.19
N VAL A 157 6.19 -12.14 9.47
CA VAL A 157 6.72 -13.42 9.95
C VAL A 157 5.92 -14.59 9.36
N PHE A 158 4.60 -14.48 9.33
CA PHE A 158 3.72 -15.49 8.74
C PHE A 158 4.04 -15.73 7.25
N PHE A 159 4.10 -14.67 6.42
CA PHE A 159 4.41 -14.82 4.99
C PHE A 159 5.85 -15.26 4.74
N LEU A 160 6.80 -14.88 5.60
CA LEU A 160 8.17 -15.38 5.54
C LEU A 160 8.22 -16.89 5.79
N CYS A 161 7.57 -17.37 6.86
CA CYS A 161 7.49 -18.80 7.17
C CYS A 161 6.76 -19.58 6.09
N LEU A 162 5.62 -19.07 5.61
CA LEU A 162 4.84 -19.67 4.54
C LEU A 162 5.63 -19.74 3.22
N GLY A 163 6.36 -18.68 2.89
CA GLY A 163 7.23 -18.63 1.71
C GLY A 163 8.38 -19.61 1.79
N ILE A 164 9.05 -19.70 2.93
CA ILE A 164 10.10 -20.69 3.19
C ILE A 164 9.52 -22.11 3.04
N PHE A 165 8.41 -22.40 3.70
CA PHE A 165 7.75 -23.70 3.59
C PHE A 165 7.40 -24.05 2.13
N TYR A 166 6.84 -23.11 1.38
CA TYR A 166 6.51 -23.29 -0.03
C TYR A 166 7.76 -23.57 -0.89
N MET A 167 8.85 -22.83 -0.67
CA MET A 167 10.09 -22.96 -1.45
C MET A 167 10.83 -24.27 -1.22
N PHE A 168 10.76 -24.82 0.01
CA PHE A 168 11.50 -26.02 0.39
C PHE A 168 10.65 -27.30 0.32
N ARG A 169 9.34 -27.20 0.04
CA ARG A 169 8.54 -28.43 -0.12
C ARG A 169 9.04 -29.24 -1.32
N PRO A 170 9.07 -30.59 -1.23
CA PRO A 170 9.53 -31.43 -2.35
C PRO A 170 8.61 -31.28 -3.56
N ASN A 171 9.21 -31.09 -4.74
CA ASN A 171 8.50 -30.90 -6.02
C ASN A 171 8.13 -32.25 -6.64
N ILE A 172 7.16 -32.94 -6.10
CA ILE A 172 6.77 -34.28 -6.57
C ILE A 172 5.96 -34.23 -7.88
N SER A 173 5.41 -33.07 -8.24
CA SER A 173 4.40 -32.96 -9.31
C SER A 173 4.64 -31.85 -10.36
N PHE A 174 5.76 -31.11 -10.31
CA PHE A 174 5.95 -29.96 -11.21
C PHE A 174 6.94 -30.23 -12.34
N VAL A 175 6.52 -29.93 -13.58
CA VAL A 175 7.35 -30.04 -14.81
C VAL A 175 8.44 -28.97 -14.82
N ALA A 176 8.21 -27.78 -14.24
CA ALA A 176 9.14 -26.66 -14.21
C ALA A 176 9.31 -26.08 -12.80
N PRO A 177 9.98 -26.80 -11.89
CA PRO A 177 10.02 -26.45 -10.48
C PRO A 177 10.67 -25.09 -10.19
N LEU A 178 11.65 -24.65 -10.99
CA LEU A 178 12.29 -23.34 -10.81
C LEU A 178 11.34 -22.20 -11.20
N GLN A 179 10.63 -22.33 -12.31
CA GLN A 179 9.68 -21.34 -12.82
C GLN A 179 8.54 -21.13 -11.82
N GLU A 180 7.97 -22.20 -11.28
CA GLU A 180 6.94 -22.16 -10.25
C GLU A 180 7.41 -21.43 -8.99
N LYS A 181 8.64 -21.71 -8.55
CA LYS A 181 9.26 -21.04 -7.40
C LYS A 181 9.48 -19.55 -7.66
N VAL A 182 9.89 -19.15 -8.85
CA VAL A 182 10.06 -17.73 -9.21
C VAL A 182 8.72 -17.01 -9.18
N VAL A 183 7.69 -17.58 -9.79
CA VAL A 183 6.35 -17.00 -9.87
C VAL A 183 5.75 -16.74 -8.48
N PHE A 184 5.75 -17.75 -7.60
CA PHE A 184 5.30 -17.56 -6.22
C PHE A 184 6.27 -16.72 -5.38
N GLY A 185 7.58 -16.84 -5.67
CA GLY A 185 8.62 -16.07 -4.99
C GLY A 185 8.42 -14.56 -5.12
N LEU A 186 7.99 -14.08 -6.28
CA LEU A 186 7.68 -12.66 -6.50
C LEU A 186 6.47 -12.18 -5.69
N PHE A 187 5.46 -13.02 -5.52
CA PHE A 187 4.35 -12.73 -4.60
C PHE A 187 4.82 -12.65 -3.14
N PHE A 188 5.55 -13.66 -2.67
CA PHE A 188 6.06 -13.67 -1.30
C PHE A 188 6.99 -12.48 -1.03
N LEU A 189 7.87 -12.16 -1.99
CA LEU A 189 8.75 -11.00 -1.89
C LEU A 189 7.93 -9.70 -1.75
N GLY A 190 6.93 -9.49 -2.60
CA GLY A 190 6.03 -8.33 -2.53
C GLY A 190 5.31 -8.23 -1.18
N ALA A 191 4.78 -9.35 -0.67
CA ALA A 191 4.09 -9.40 0.62
C ALA A 191 5.04 -9.11 1.80
N ILE A 192 6.21 -9.75 1.83
CA ILE A 192 7.20 -9.56 2.89
C ILE A 192 7.72 -8.12 2.89
N LEU A 193 8.04 -7.54 1.72
CA LEU A 193 8.50 -6.15 1.63
C LEU A 193 7.41 -5.16 2.07
N CYS A 194 6.16 -5.34 1.62
CA CYS A 194 5.04 -4.50 2.02
C CYS A 194 4.87 -4.49 3.55
N LEU A 195 4.75 -5.66 4.13
CA LEU A 195 4.55 -5.80 5.58
C LEU A 195 5.76 -5.34 6.38
N SER A 196 7.00 -5.56 5.86
CA SER A 196 8.24 -5.09 6.49
C SER A 196 8.34 -3.58 6.52
N PHE A 197 8.09 -2.91 5.41
CA PHE A 197 8.14 -1.45 5.34
C PHE A 197 7.09 -0.82 6.25
N SER A 198 5.92 -1.43 6.35
CA SER A 198 4.84 -0.93 7.18
C SER A 198 5.11 -1.06 8.68
N TRP A 199 5.44 -2.25 9.21
CA TRP A 199 5.72 -2.36 10.65
C TRP A 199 6.96 -1.54 11.06
N LEU A 200 7.96 -1.41 10.18
CA LEU A 200 9.12 -0.55 10.42
C LEU A 200 8.71 0.93 10.47
N PHE A 201 7.90 1.40 9.50
CA PHE A 201 7.38 2.76 9.51
C PHE A 201 6.66 3.05 10.82
N HIS A 202 5.67 2.24 11.20
CA HIS A 202 4.91 2.41 12.45
C HIS A 202 5.77 2.34 13.70
N THR A 203 6.90 1.63 13.66
CA THR A 203 7.87 1.60 14.77
C THR A 203 8.63 2.90 14.88
N VAL A 204 9.18 3.44 13.77
CA VAL A 204 10.08 4.60 13.76
C VAL A 204 9.38 5.93 13.46
N TYR A 205 8.08 5.91 13.20
CA TYR A 205 7.24 7.06 12.88
C TYR A 205 7.39 8.22 13.88
N CYS A 206 7.56 7.95 15.15
CA CYS A 206 7.77 8.94 16.20
C CYS A 206 9.23 9.40 16.39
N HIS A 207 10.18 8.95 15.55
CA HIS A 207 11.60 9.30 15.72
C HIS A 207 11.85 10.79 15.45
N SER A 208 11.56 11.24 14.26
CA SER A 208 11.70 12.62 13.80
C SER A 208 10.94 12.79 12.50
N GLU A 209 10.61 14.02 12.13
CA GLU A 209 9.87 14.32 10.91
C GLU A 209 10.56 13.74 9.65
N GLY A 210 11.88 13.91 9.53
CA GLY A 210 12.65 13.39 8.39
C GLY A 210 12.59 11.87 8.29
N VAL A 211 12.74 11.14 9.41
CA VAL A 211 12.65 9.68 9.46
C VAL A 211 11.23 9.23 9.16
N SER A 212 10.23 9.85 9.78
CA SER A 212 8.81 9.56 9.49
C SER A 212 8.50 9.69 8.01
N ARG A 213 8.95 10.77 7.37
CA ARG A 213 8.74 11.04 5.94
C ARG A 213 9.38 9.99 5.03
N ILE A 214 10.61 9.57 5.32
CA ILE A 214 11.30 8.53 4.52
C ILE A 214 10.58 7.18 4.64
N PHE A 215 10.28 6.76 5.88
CA PHE A 215 9.67 5.46 6.10
C PHE A 215 8.21 5.40 5.63
N SER A 216 7.46 6.52 5.66
CA SER A 216 6.12 6.57 5.07
C SER A 216 6.14 6.37 3.55
N LYS A 217 7.14 6.91 2.85
CA LYS A 217 7.33 6.69 1.41
C LYS A 217 7.63 5.22 1.09
N LEU A 218 8.43 4.56 1.94
CA LEU A 218 8.68 3.11 1.81
C LEU A 218 7.42 2.29 2.06
N ASP A 219 6.65 2.61 3.10
CA ASP A 219 5.40 1.96 3.44
C ASP A 219 4.41 2.00 2.26
N TYR A 220 4.18 3.19 1.70
CA TYR A 220 3.31 3.32 0.52
C TYR A 220 3.85 2.58 -0.71
N SER A 221 5.17 2.58 -0.93
CA SER A 221 5.78 1.81 -2.02
C SER A 221 5.56 0.31 -1.84
N GLY A 222 5.56 -0.17 -0.59
CA GLY A 222 5.26 -1.55 -0.24
C GLY A 222 3.91 -2.04 -0.75
N ILE A 223 2.88 -1.19 -0.69
CA ILE A 223 1.53 -1.53 -1.19
C ILE A 223 1.58 -1.83 -2.69
N ALA A 224 2.26 -0.99 -3.48
CA ALA A 224 2.41 -1.23 -4.92
C ALA A 224 3.20 -2.52 -5.21
N LEU A 225 4.25 -2.82 -4.42
CA LEU A 225 5.03 -4.06 -4.56
C LEU A 225 4.19 -5.30 -4.26
N LEU A 226 3.34 -5.27 -3.23
CA LEU A 226 2.41 -6.38 -2.94
C LEU A 226 1.42 -6.58 -4.07
N ILE A 227 0.83 -5.50 -4.60
CA ILE A 227 -0.13 -5.58 -5.71
C ILE A 227 0.56 -6.17 -6.95
N MET A 228 1.70 -5.61 -7.39
CA MET A 228 2.45 -6.13 -8.54
C MET A 228 2.83 -7.60 -8.35
N GLY A 229 3.38 -7.95 -7.17
CA GLY A 229 3.75 -9.32 -6.84
C GLY A 229 2.57 -10.29 -6.87
N SER A 230 1.37 -9.85 -6.48
CA SER A 230 0.14 -10.65 -6.51
C SER A 230 -0.34 -10.91 -7.94
N PHE A 231 -0.18 -9.98 -8.87
CA PHE A 231 -0.56 -10.18 -10.26
C PHE A 231 0.28 -11.27 -10.96
N VAL A 232 1.54 -11.45 -10.58
CA VAL A 232 2.45 -12.39 -11.25
C VAL A 232 1.92 -13.82 -11.26
N PRO A 233 1.69 -14.50 -10.12
CA PRO A 233 1.19 -15.88 -10.12
C PRO A 233 -0.22 -15.98 -10.68
N TRP A 234 -1.08 -15.00 -10.37
CA TRP A 234 -2.45 -15.03 -10.88
C TRP A 234 -2.52 -14.96 -12.40
N LEU A 235 -1.82 -14.02 -13.05
CA LEU A 235 -1.77 -13.90 -14.51
C LEU A 235 -1.09 -15.11 -15.16
N TYR A 236 -0.01 -15.60 -14.55
CA TYR A 236 0.73 -16.75 -15.03
C TYR A 236 -0.17 -18.00 -15.15
N TYR A 237 -0.93 -18.32 -14.12
CA TYR A 237 -1.80 -19.50 -14.15
C TYR A 237 -3.10 -19.25 -14.90
N SER A 238 -3.66 -18.05 -14.89
CA SER A 238 -4.88 -17.74 -15.64
C SER A 238 -4.65 -17.80 -17.16
N PHE A 239 -3.50 -17.31 -17.62
CA PHE A 239 -3.14 -17.27 -19.03
C PHE A 239 -2.03 -18.26 -19.41
N TYR A 240 -1.94 -19.38 -18.71
CA TYR A 240 -0.86 -20.37 -18.86
C TYR A 240 -0.67 -20.83 -20.32
N CYS A 241 -1.77 -21.11 -21.04
CA CYS A 241 -1.78 -21.51 -22.44
C CYS A 241 -1.75 -20.34 -23.43
N ASN A 242 -1.84 -19.10 -22.97
CA ASN A 242 -1.84 -17.89 -23.78
C ASN A 242 -0.80 -16.91 -23.25
N PRO A 243 0.49 -17.09 -23.57
CA PRO A 243 1.56 -16.26 -23.00
C PRO A 243 1.48 -14.78 -23.41
N GLN A 244 0.94 -14.48 -24.61
CA GLN A 244 0.87 -13.13 -25.13
C GLN A 244 0.02 -12.18 -24.25
N PRO A 245 -1.26 -12.47 -23.91
CA PRO A 245 -2.01 -11.63 -22.98
C PRO A 245 -1.35 -11.56 -21.59
N CYS A 246 -0.76 -12.66 -21.10
CA CYS A 246 -0.05 -12.68 -19.83
C CYS A 246 1.06 -11.62 -19.80
N PHE A 247 1.93 -11.58 -20.81
CA PHE A 247 3.01 -10.59 -20.93
C PHE A 247 2.49 -9.16 -21.00
N ILE A 248 1.46 -8.92 -21.80
CA ILE A 248 0.87 -7.58 -21.93
C ILE A 248 0.38 -7.09 -20.56
N TYR A 249 -0.38 -7.91 -19.84
CA TYR A 249 -0.90 -7.54 -18.53
C TYR A 249 0.19 -7.39 -17.47
N LEU A 250 1.25 -8.21 -17.50
CA LEU A 250 2.41 -8.06 -16.61
C LEU A 250 3.14 -6.74 -16.88
N ILE A 251 3.34 -6.35 -18.13
CA ILE A 251 3.95 -5.06 -18.47
C ILE A 251 3.06 -3.91 -17.96
N VAL A 252 1.76 -3.98 -18.22
CA VAL A 252 0.81 -2.93 -17.80
C VAL A 252 0.83 -2.76 -16.27
N ILE A 253 0.75 -3.85 -15.50
CA ILE A 253 0.75 -3.75 -14.03
C ILE A 253 2.09 -3.25 -13.49
N CYS A 254 3.22 -3.61 -14.11
CA CYS A 254 4.53 -3.08 -13.75
C CYS A 254 4.62 -1.57 -13.99
N VAL A 255 4.16 -1.09 -15.15
CA VAL A 255 4.14 0.34 -15.47
C VAL A 255 3.25 1.12 -14.48
N LEU A 256 2.03 0.63 -14.24
CA LEU A 256 1.10 1.25 -13.28
C LEU A 256 1.64 1.21 -11.84
N GLY A 257 2.27 0.11 -11.43
CA GLY A 257 2.86 -0.02 -10.11
C GLY A 257 4.05 0.92 -9.90
N ILE A 258 4.94 1.03 -10.89
CA ILE A 258 6.06 2.00 -10.87
C ILE A 258 5.50 3.43 -10.81
N ALA A 259 4.47 3.76 -11.59
CA ALA A 259 3.82 5.06 -11.53
C ALA A 259 3.24 5.36 -10.13
N ALA A 260 2.59 4.38 -9.50
CA ALA A 260 2.07 4.52 -8.14
C ALA A 260 3.20 4.72 -7.11
N ILE A 261 4.34 4.02 -7.26
CA ILE A 261 5.53 4.23 -6.42
C ILE A 261 6.06 5.66 -6.60
N ILE A 262 6.20 6.15 -7.84
CA ILE A 262 6.68 7.50 -8.12
C ILE A 262 5.76 8.55 -7.48
N VAL A 263 4.44 8.42 -7.65
CA VAL A 263 3.46 9.33 -7.04
C VAL A 263 3.55 9.31 -5.51
N SER A 264 3.81 8.15 -4.91
CA SER A 264 3.94 8.02 -3.45
C SER A 264 5.21 8.69 -2.88
N GLN A 265 6.18 9.09 -3.74
CA GLN A 265 7.36 9.84 -3.30
C GLN A 265 7.10 11.33 -3.08
N TRP A 266 5.97 11.87 -3.53
CA TRP A 266 5.64 13.28 -3.31
C TRP A 266 5.26 13.54 -1.86
N ASP A 267 5.81 14.59 -1.26
CA ASP A 267 5.58 14.92 0.16
C ASP A 267 4.10 15.17 0.48
N MET A 268 3.38 15.82 -0.45
CA MET A 268 1.93 16.03 -0.34
C MET A 268 1.14 14.72 -0.21
N PHE A 269 1.60 13.64 -0.86
CA PHE A 269 0.93 12.35 -0.80
C PHE A 269 0.88 11.76 0.62
N ALA A 270 1.87 12.08 1.47
CA ALA A 270 1.95 11.63 2.86
C ALA A 270 1.02 12.41 3.81
N THR A 271 0.54 13.60 3.43
CA THR A 271 -0.27 14.43 4.33
C THR A 271 -1.67 13.85 4.58
N PRO A 272 -2.28 14.10 5.76
CA PRO A 272 -3.59 13.56 6.13
C PRO A 272 -4.72 13.93 5.16
N GLN A 273 -4.64 15.10 4.51
CA GLN A 273 -5.63 15.61 3.55
C GLN A 273 -5.71 14.72 2.29
N TYR A 274 -4.61 14.10 1.87
CA TYR A 274 -4.54 13.23 0.70
C TYR A 274 -4.84 11.76 0.98
N ARG A 275 -5.34 11.42 2.18
CA ARG A 275 -5.71 10.04 2.56
C ARG A 275 -6.65 9.38 1.56
N GLY A 276 -7.69 10.08 1.12
CA GLY A 276 -8.62 9.57 0.09
C GLY A 276 -7.95 9.37 -1.27
N VAL A 277 -7.02 10.25 -1.66
CA VAL A 277 -6.24 10.12 -2.90
C VAL A 277 -5.32 8.90 -2.82
N ARG A 278 -4.64 8.68 -1.68
CA ARG A 278 -3.83 7.48 -1.46
C ARG A 278 -4.64 6.21 -1.64
N ALA A 279 -5.78 6.12 -0.95
CA ALA A 279 -6.69 4.98 -1.09
C ALA A 279 -7.12 4.78 -2.55
N GLY A 280 -7.48 5.87 -3.25
CA GLY A 280 -7.89 5.83 -4.66
C GLY A 280 -6.80 5.35 -5.61
N VAL A 281 -5.55 5.78 -5.44
CA VAL A 281 -4.41 5.36 -6.29
C VAL A 281 -4.16 3.85 -6.16
N PHE A 282 -4.05 3.34 -4.94
CA PHE A 282 -3.78 1.91 -4.73
C PHE A 282 -4.99 1.03 -5.04
N LEU A 283 -6.20 1.52 -4.76
CA LEU A 283 -7.43 0.84 -5.16
C LEU A 283 -7.54 0.76 -6.68
N GLY A 284 -7.25 1.86 -7.40
CA GLY A 284 -7.24 1.89 -8.86
C GLY A 284 -6.20 0.92 -9.45
N LEU A 285 -5.00 0.86 -8.84
CA LEU A 285 -3.96 -0.10 -9.22
C LEU A 285 -4.46 -1.54 -9.05
N GLY A 286 -5.07 -1.89 -7.92
CA GLY A 286 -5.63 -3.23 -7.69
C GLY A 286 -6.80 -3.55 -8.62
N LEU A 287 -7.72 -2.59 -8.84
CA LEU A 287 -8.89 -2.75 -9.72
C LEU A 287 -8.52 -2.85 -11.21
N SER A 288 -7.31 -2.48 -11.62
CA SER A 288 -6.83 -2.75 -12.98
C SER A 288 -6.90 -4.24 -13.34
N GLY A 289 -6.90 -5.13 -12.34
CA GLY A 289 -7.11 -6.57 -12.49
C GLY A 289 -8.49 -6.98 -13.00
N ILE A 290 -9.48 -6.09 -13.01
CA ILE A 290 -10.79 -6.37 -13.58
C ILE A 290 -10.67 -6.67 -15.09
N ILE A 291 -9.77 -5.97 -15.79
CA ILE A 291 -9.59 -6.16 -17.24
C ILE A 291 -9.12 -7.58 -17.58
N PRO A 292 -7.99 -8.08 -17.03
CA PRO A 292 -7.59 -9.47 -17.28
C PRO A 292 -8.57 -10.50 -16.69
N ALA A 293 -9.27 -10.20 -15.59
CA ALA A 293 -10.30 -11.10 -15.05
C ALA A 293 -11.47 -11.27 -16.03
N LEU A 294 -11.98 -10.18 -16.59
CA LEU A 294 -13.04 -10.23 -17.61
C LEU A 294 -12.56 -10.93 -18.89
N HIS A 295 -11.33 -10.64 -19.32
CA HIS A 295 -10.75 -11.35 -20.48
C HIS A 295 -10.73 -12.86 -20.23
N TYR A 296 -10.27 -13.30 -19.05
CA TYR A 296 -10.26 -14.72 -18.69
C TYR A 296 -11.68 -15.33 -18.68
N VAL A 297 -12.67 -14.64 -18.11
CA VAL A 297 -14.07 -15.09 -18.08
C VAL A 297 -14.65 -15.21 -19.49
N ILE A 298 -14.36 -14.25 -20.37
CA ILE A 298 -14.88 -14.25 -21.75
C ILE A 298 -14.22 -15.36 -22.56
N SER A 299 -12.91 -15.58 -22.42
CA SER A 299 -12.17 -16.58 -23.20
C SER A 299 -12.42 -18.02 -22.75
N GLU A 300 -12.52 -18.26 -21.44
CA GLU A 300 -12.67 -19.61 -20.88
C GLU A 300 -14.12 -19.98 -20.54
N GLY A 301 -15.01 -18.99 -20.52
CA GLY A 301 -16.41 -19.14 -20.10
C GLY A 301 -16.60 -19.05 -18.59
N PHE A 302 -17.77 -18.54 -18.18
CA PHE A 302 -18.06 -18.25 -16.76
C PHE A 302 -17.96 -19.49 -15.85
N LEU A 303 -18.50 -20.63 -16.27
CA LEU A 303 -18.49 -21.84 -15.43
C LEU A 303 -17.06 -22.32 -15.15
N LYS A 304 -16.20 -22.34 -16.17
CA LYS A 304 -14.79 -22.72 -16.02
C LYS A 304 -14.02 -21.70 -15.20
N ALA A 305 -14.28 -20.42 -15.39
CA ALA A 305 -13.69 -19.35 -14.59
C ALA A 305 -14.09 -19.43 -13.10
N ALA A 306 -15.35 -19.81 -12.81
CA ALA A 306 -15.84 -19.95 -11.45
C ALA A 306 -15.26 -21.19 -10.74
N THR A 307 -15.12 -22.31 -11.43
CA THR A 307 -14.67 -23.59 -10.85
C THR A 307 -13.15 -23.73 -10.88
N ILE A 308 -12.54 -23.68 -12.06
CA ILE A 308 -11.09 -23.86 -12.27
C ILE A 308 -10.33 -22.55 -12.06
N GLY A 309 -10.86 -21.44 -12.58
CA GLY A 309 -10.23 -20.12 -12.52
C GLY A 309 -10.25 -19.46 -11.14
N GLN A 310 -10.88 -20.09 -10.14
CA GLN A 310 -10.89 -19.66 -8.73
C GLN A 310 -11.35 -18.21 -8.53
N ILE A 311 -12.25 -17.71 -9.40
CA ILE A 311 -12.76 -16.32 -9.37
C ILE A 311 -13.39 -15.98 -8.00
N GLY A 312 -14.01 -16.94 -7.33
CA GLY A 312 -14.59 -16.73 -6.00
C GLY A 312 -13.57 -16.20 -4.97
N TRP A 313 -12.36 -16.77 -4.98
CA TRP A 313 -11.27 -16.30 -4.11
C TRP A 313 -10.76 -14.92 -4.51
N LEU A 314 -10.70 -14.63 -5.80
CA LEU A 314 -10.33 -13.31 -6.32
C LEU A 314 -11.33 -12.23 -5.88
N LEU A 315 -12.64 -12.52 -5.92
CA LEU A 315 -13.70 -11.62 -5.47
C LEU A 315 -13.66 -11.42 -3.95
N LEU A 316 -13.41 -12.49 -3.17
CA LEU A 316 -13.25 -12.37 -1.73
C LEU A 316 -12.03 -11.52 -1.36
N MET A 317 -10.88 -11.76 -2.02
CA MET A 317 -9.67 -10.93 -1.87
C MET A 317 -9.97 -9.45 -2.17
N ALA A 318 -10.61 -9.17 -3.30
CA ALA A 318 -10.97 -7.80 -3.69
C ALA A 318 -11.92 -7.17 -2.67
N GLY A 319 -12.91 -7.90 -2.17
CA GLY A 319 -13.81 -7.45 -1.10
C GLY A 319 -13.08 -7.07 0.18
N LEU A 320 -12.11 -7.87 0.61
CA LEU A 320 -11.28 -7.58 1.79
C LEU A 320 -10.45 -6.29 1.59
N TYR A 321 -9.74 -6.16 0.48
CA TYR A 321 -8.94 -4.96 0.19
C TYR A 321 -9.79 -3.69 0.06
N ILE A 322 -10.92 -3.77 -0.66
CA ILE A 322 -11.84 -2.62 -0.83
C ILE A 322 -12.43 -2.20 0.53
N THR A 323 -12.88 -3.17 1.34
CA THR A 323 -13.42 -2.89 2.68
C THR A 323 -12.36 -2.22 3.56
N GLY A 324 -11.15 -2.76 3.60
CA GLY A 324 -10.04 -2.19 4.35
C GLY A 324 -9.71 -0.75 3.91
N ALA A 325 -9.59 -0.52 2.60
CA ALA A 325 -9.32 0.80 2.02
C ALA A 325 -10.46 1.80 2.31
N ALA A 326 -11.72 1.36 2.26
CA ALA A 326 -12.89 2.20 2.58
C ALA A 326 -12.91 2.61 4.05
N LEU A 327 -12.67 1.68 4.98
CA LEU A 327 -12.56 1.97 6.42
C LEU A 327 -11.43 2.96 6.69
N TYR A 328 -10.25 2.72 6.12
CA TYR A 328 -9.10 3.61 6.22
C TYR A 328 -9.40 5.02 5.71
N ALA A 329 -9.98 5.15 4.51
CA ALA A 329 -10.29 6.45 3.91
C ALA A 329 -11.35 7.22 4.70
N ALA A 330 -12.36 6.53 5.22
CA ALA A 330 -13.47 7.11 5.99
C ALA A 330 -13.14 7.33 7.48
N ARG A 331 -12.02 6.80 7.98
CA ARG A 331 -11.65 6.79 9.41
C ARG A 331 -12.73 6.16 10.29
N ILE A 332 -13.25 5.02 9.88
CA ILE A 332 -14.30 4.27 10.60
C ILE A 332 -13.65 3.08 11.33
N PRO A 333 -13.90 2.85 12.63
CA PRO A 333 -14.98 3.40 13.46
C PRO A 333 -14.66 4.67 14.26
N GLU A 334 -13.39 5.09 14.40
CA GLU A 334 -12.96 6.17 15.30
C GLU A 334 -13.63 7.51 14.98
N ARG A 335 -14.04 7.74 13.74
CA ARG A 335 -14.80 8.94 13.35
C ARG A 335 -16.16 9.06 14.08
N PHE A 336 -16.81 7.93 14.36
CA PHE A 336 -18.10 7.89 15.07
C PHE A 336 -17.91 7.81 16.59
N PHE A 337 -16.77 7.34 17.04
CA PHE A 337 -16.47 7.13 18.45
C PHE A 337 -15.08 7.71 18.81
N PRO A 338 -14.90 9.04 18.70
CA PRO A 338 -13.60 9.66 19.00
C PRO A 338 -13.13 9.34 20.42
N GLY A 339 -11.87 9.00 20.59
CA GLY A 339 -11.26 8.64 21.87
C GLY A 339 -11.61 7.24 22.41
N LYS A 340 -12.50 6.48 21.76
CA LYS A 340 -12.84 5.10 22.16
C LYS A 340 -12.01 4.03 21.49
N CYS A 341 -11.53 4.31 20.29
CA CYS A 341 -10.73 3.40 19.49
C CYS A 341 -9.25 3.82 19.40
N ASP A 342 -8.74 4.58 20.39
CA ASP A 342 -7.40 5.16 20.33
C ASP A 342 -6.29 4.11 20.26
N ILE A 343 -6.43 3.02 21.01
CA ILE A 343 -5.41 1.96 21.11
C ILE A 343 -5.75 0.75 20.23
N TRP A 344 -7.04 0.36 20.17
CA TRP A 344 -7.48 -0.84 19.49
C TRP A 344 -8.64 -0.57 18.54
N PHE A 345 -8.61 -1.26 17.40
CA PHE A 345 -9.69 -1.30 16.40
C PHE A 345 -9.96 0.01 15.65
N HIS A 346 -9.02 0.99 15.63
CA HIS A 346 -9.17 2.12 14.72
C HIS A 346 -8.96 1.70 13.27
N SER A 347 -9.44 2.52 12.34
CA SER A 347 -9.51 2.20 10.91
C SER A 347 -8.20 1.71 10.29
N HIS A 348 -7.07 2.26 10.72
CA HIS A 348 -5.76 1.89 10.19
C HIS A 348 -5.38 0.46 10.59
N GLN A 349 -5.64 0.06 11.85
CA GLN A 349 -5.42 -1.33 12.31
C GLN A 349 -6.32 -2.31 11.57
N LEU A 350 -7.60 -1.95 11.37
CA LEU A 350 -8.53 -2.78 10.59
C LEU A 350 -8.04 -2.93 9.15
N PHE A 351 -7.58 -1.85 8.53
CA PHE A 351 -7.00 -1.89 7.19
C PHE A 351 -5.82 -2.87 7.12
N HIS A 352 -4.90 -2.83 8.09
CA HIS A 352 -3.77 -3.77 8.18
C HIS A 352 -4.22 -5.23 8.27
N ILE A 353 -5.23 -5.52 9.10
CA ILE A 353 -5.79 -6.87 9.22
C ILE A 353 -6.39 -7.33 7.88
N PHE A 354 -7.14 -6.45 7.20
CA PHE A 354 -7.72 -6.75 5.89
C PHE A 354 -6.66 -6.97 4.82
N VAL A 355 -5.52 -6.25 4.87
CA VAL A 355 -4.39 -6.45 3.94
C VAL A 355 -3.79 -7.84 4.14
N VAL A 356 -3.49 -8.24 5.37
CA VAL A 356 -2.94 -9.58 5.67
C VAL A 356 -3.92 -10.68 5.26
N ALA A 357 -5.21 -10.51 5.59
CA ALA A 357 -6.25 -11.48 5.22
C ALA A 357 -6.43 -11.57 3.69
N GLY A 358 -6.43 -10.43 2.99
CA GLY A 358 -6.53 -10.37 1.52
C GLY A 358 -5.35 -11.05 0.83
N ALA A 359 -4.12 -10.82 1.32
CA ALA A 359 -2.93 -11.48 0.80
C ALA A 359 -2.95 -13.01 1.04
N PHE A 360 -3.47 -13.46 2.18
CA PHE A 360 -3.63 -14.89 2.46
C PHE A 360 -4.69 -15.54 1.56
N VAL A 361 -5.84 -14.90 1.38
CA VAL A 361 -6.90 -15.35 0.46
C VAL A 361 -6.38 -15.42 -0.97
N HIS A 362 -5.58 -14.43 -1.39
CA HIS A 362 -4.91 -14.44 -2.69
C HIS A 362 -4.00 -15.66 -2.84
N PHE A 363 -3.10 -15.88 -1.88
CA PHE A 363 -2.20 -17.05 -1.88
C PHE A 363 -2.98 -18.36 -2.00
N HIS A 364 -4.05 -18.52 -1.23
CA HIS A 364 -4.90 -19.72 -1.27
C HIS A 364 -5.56 -19.90 -2.64
N GLY A 365 -6.17 -18.85 -3.20
CA GLY A 365 -6.81 -18.91 -4.52
C GLY A 365 -5.82 -19.26 -5.64
N VAL A 366 -4.62 -18.65 -5.62
CA VAL A 366 -3.58 -18.95 -6.63
C VAL A 366 -3.00 -20.34 -6.45
N SER A 367 -2.85 -20.83 -5.21
CA SER A 367 -2.40 -22.20 -4.94
C SER A 367 -3.39 -23.24 -5.48
N ASN A 368 -4.70 -23.01 -5.30
CA ASN A 368 -5.73 -23.86 -5.89
C ASN A 368 -5.70 -23.81 -7.43
N LEU A 369 -5.52 -22.61 -8.00
CA LEU A 369 -5.40 -22.45 -9.46
C LEU A 369 -4.19 -23.20 -10.03
N GLN A 370 -3.06 -23.17 -9.31
CA GLN A 370 -1.87 -23.97 -9.63
C GLN A 370 -2.19 -25.45 -9.60
N GLU A 371 -2.79 -25.95 -8.53
CA GLU A 371 -3.13 -27.35 -8.36
C GLU A 371 -4.03 -27.87 -9.49
N PHE A 372 -5.08 -27.12 -9.84
CA PHE A 372 -5.95 -27.47 -10.97
C PHE A 372 -5.22 -27.56 -12.31
N ARG A 373 -4.22 -26.71 -12.54
CA ARG A 373 -3.43 -26.73 -13.79
C ARG A 373 -2.55 -27.98 -13.92
N PHE A 374 -2.12 -28.56 -12.81
CA PHE A 374 -1.22 -29.72 -12.80
C PHE A 374 -1.90 -31.06 -12.50
N MET A 375 -3.10 -31.06 -11.90
CA MET A 375 -3.84 -32.30 -11.59
C MET A 375 -4.84 -32.72 -12.67
N THR A 376 -5.11 -31.91 -13.69
CA THR A 376 -6.02 -32.31 -14.77
C THR A 376 -5.33 -33.39 -15.64
N PRO A 377 -5.75 -34.68 -15.62
CA PRO A 377 -5.17 -35.71 -16.47
C PRO A 377 -5.35 -35.32 -17.94
N ALA A 378 -4.34 -35.62 -18.75
CA ALA A 378 -4.51 -35.56 -20.20
C ALA A 378 -5.68 -36.47 -20.61
N PRO A 379 -6.52 -36.06 -21.59
CA PRO A 379 -7.52 -36.99 -22.15
C PRO A 379 -6.80 -38.25 -22.62
N GLU A 380 -7.28 -39.42 -22.17
CA GLU A 380 -6.80 -40.71 -22.69
C GLU A 380 -7.05 -40.75 -24.19
N GLU A 381 -5.99 -40.74 -24.99
CA GLU A 381 -6.13 -41.09 -26.42
C GLU A 381 -6.60 -42.54 -26.56
N PRO A 382 -7.57 -42.85 -27.43
CA PRO A 382 -7.97 -44.21 -27.64
C PRO A 382 -6.79 -45.02 -28.22
N HIS A 383 -6.45 -46.10 -27.52
CA HIS A 383 -5.35 -47.03 -27.74
C HIS A 383 -4.93 -47.20 -29.19
N SER A 384 -3.78 -46.70 -29.57
CA SER A 384 -2.88 -47.34 -30.54
C SER A 384 -1.70 -47.93 -29.73
N ALA A 385 -1.68 -49.24 -29.68
CA ALA A 385 -0.68 -50.00 -28.97
C ALA A 385 0.71 -49.78 -29.57
N GLY A 386 1.68 -49.42 -28.73
CA GLY A 386 3.10 -49.59 -29.03
C GLY A 386 3.93 -48.33 -28.88
N LEU A 387 4.47 -48.09 -27.75
CA LEU A 387 5.84 -47.79 -27.35
C LEU A 387 5.86 -47.22 -25.91
N ARG A 388 6.64 -47.86 -25.03
CA ARG A 388 6.83 -47.42 -23.64
C ARG A 388 7.71 -46.19 -23.65
N ASP A 389 7.14 -45.05 -23.33
CA ASP A 389 7.91 -43.90 -22.91
C ASP A 389 7.31 -43.27 -21.61
N ALA A 390 8.18 -42.74 -20.78
CA ALA A 390 7.93 -42.28 -19.43
C ALA A 390 6.74 -41.32 -19.29
N PRO A 391 6.05 -41.27 -18.11
CA PRO A 391 4.90 -40.40 -17.92
C PRO A 391 5.35 -38.94 -17.87
N GLY A 392 5.33 -38.27 -19.00
CA GLY A 392 5.40 -36.80 -19.09
C GLY A 392 4.03 -36.22 -18.75
N LEU A 393 3.96 -35.38 -17.75
CA LEU A 393 2.75 -34.67 -17.36
C LEU A 393 2.40 -33.65 -18.46
N HIS A 394 1.44 -34.00 -19.35
CA HIS A 394 0.95 -33.08 -20.38
C HIS A 394 -0.11 -32.13 -19.80
N VAL A 395 0.20 -30.84 -19.77
CA VAL A 395 -0.77 -29.78 -19.49
C VAL A 395 -1.66 -29.60 -20.71
N VAL A 396 -2.96 -29.93 -20.59
CA VAL A 396 -3.90 -29.81 -21.73
C VAL A 396 -4.32 -28.34 -21.88
N CYS A 397 -3.83 -27.71 -22.92
CA CYS A 397 -4.37 -26.46 -23.44
C CYS A 397 -5.49 -26.72 -24.44
N SER A 398 -6.74 -26.59 -24.02
CA SER A 398 -7.93 -26.97 -24.84
C SER A 398 -8.17 -26.15 -26.15
N TRP A 399 -7.20 -25.30 -26.53
CA TRP A 399 -7.30 -24.44 -27.72
C TRP A 399 -6.82 -25.10 -29.01
N GLU A 400 -6.03 -26.17 -28.93
CA GLU A 400 -5.49 -26.82 -30.14
C GLU A 400 -6.53 -27.61 -30.94
N GLU A 401 -7.60 -28.06 -30.30
CA GLU A 401 -8.59 -28.92 -30.98
C GLU A 401 -9.52 -28.15 -31.91
N LYS A 402 -9.86 -26.90 -31.62
CA LYS A 402 -10.75 -26.08 -32.49
C LYS A 402 -10.05 -25.53 -33.72
N THR A 403 -8.73 -25.35 -33.70
CA THR A 403 -7.98 -24.86 -34.87
C THR A 403 -7.63 -25.99 -35.85
N LYS A 404 -7.39 -27.22 -35.38
CA LYS A 404 -7.10 -28.35 -36.27
C LYS A 404 -8.32 -28.79 -37.08
N ILE A 405 -9.52 -28.75 -36.49
CA ILE A 405 -10.76 -29.13 -37.21
C ILE A 405 -11.10 -28.13 -38.32
N ASN A 406 -10.83 -26.85 -38.15
CA ASN A 406 -11.05 -25.82 -39.16
C ASN A 406 -9.95 -25.77 -40.24
N HIS A 407 -8.72 -26.24 -39.95
CA HIS A 407 -7.64 -26.25 -40.93
C HIS A 407 -7.69 -27.48 -41.84
N THR A 408 -8.14 -28.64 -41.37
CA THR A 408 -8.26 -29.85 -42.18
C THR A 408 -9.39 -29.76 -43.21
N SER A 409 -10.46 -29.04 -42.91
CA SER A 409 -11.57 -28.82 -43.85
C SER A 409 -11.33 -27.73 -44.90
N GLN A 410 -10.30 -26.89 -44.70
CA GLN A 410 -9.91 -25.81 -45.64
C GLN A 410 -8.75 -26.20 -46.57
N VAL A 411 -7.90 -27.16 -46.17
CA VAL A 411 -6.72 -27.57 -46.94
C VAL A 411 -7.11 -28.50 -48.10
N GLU A 412 -8.26 -29.17 -48.04
CA GLU A 412 -8.73 -30.06 -49.12
C GLU A 412 -9.39 -29.34 -50.30
N LYS A 413 -9.55 -27.99 -50.20
CA LYS A 413 -10.23 -27.19 -51.25
C LYS A 413 -9.34 -26.17 -51.99
N ARG A 414 -8.02 -26.17 -51.82
CA ARG A 414 -7.10 -25.30 -52.58
C ARG A 414 -5.78 -25.99 -52.93
N ARG A 415 -5.85 -26.90 -53.88
CA ARG A 415 -4.75 -27.11 -54.83
C ARG A 415 -5.12 -26.35 -56.08
N ASP A 416 -4.33 -25.30 -56.36
CA ASP A 416 -4.12 -24.59 -57.61
C ASP A 416 -4.24 -23.06 -57.46
N GLY A 417 -3.06 -22.39 -57.45
CA GLY A 417 -2.92 -20.93 -57.58
C GLY A 417 -1.54 -20.43 -57.18
N PRO A 418 -0.96 -19.47 -57.91
CA PRO A 418 0.48 -19.19 -57.93
C PRO A 418 1.02 -18.37 -56.76
N ALA A 419 2.31 -18.53 -56.48
CA ALA A 419 3.11 -17.94 -55.42
C ALA A 419 3.16 -16.41 -55.46
N LEU A 420 3.01 -15.77 -54.28
CA LEU A 420 3.37 -14.39 -54.00
C LEU A 420 4.36 -14.28 -52.80
N PRO A 421 5.15 -13.21 -52.71
CA PRO A 421 6.47 -13.23 -52.07
C PRO A 421 6.44 -13.10 -50.55
N ARG A 422 7.49 -13.63 -49.94
CA ARG A 422 7.79 -13.63 -48.49
C ARG A 422 7.88 -12.19 -47.92
N SER A 423 7.05 -11.89 -46.94
CA SER A 423 7.32 -10.85 -45.98
C SER A 423 6.77 -11.27 -44.62
N TRP A 424 7.70 -11.41 -43.66
CA TRP A 424 7.49 -11.43 -42.20
C TRP A 424 6.44 -12.44 -41.68
N VAL A 425 6.78 -13.70 -41.59
CA VAL A 425 6.05 -14.72 -40.83
C VAL A 425 6.81 -14.93 -39.51
N TRP A 426 6.17 -14.58 -38.41
CA TRP A 426 6.54 -15.07 -37.10
C TRP A 426 6.26 -16.57 -37.03
N PRO A 427 7.11 -17.39 -36.42
CA PRO A 427 6.90 -18.83 -36.38
C PRO A 427 5.74 -19.17 -35.48
N THR A 428 4.63 -19.62 -36.11
CA THR A 428 3.55 -20.33 -35.46
C THR A 428 3.84 -21.80 -35.61
N GLU A 429 4.61 -22.36 -34.70
CA GLU A 429 4.62 -23.80 -34.39
C GLU A 429 5.58 -24.03 -33.23
N GLY A 430 5.06 -24.48 -32.11
CA GLY A 430 5.84 -24.91 -30.97
C GLY A 430 4.93 -25.18 -29.80
N ALA A 431 4.80 -26.44 -29.45
CA ALA A 431 4.19 -26.91 -28.24
C ALA A 431 4.49 -25.95 -27.06
N CYS A 432 3.54 -25.78 -26.15
CA CYS A 432 3.76 -25.07 -24.86
C CYS A 432 5.05 -25.59 -24.19
N ALA A 433 6.20 -25.06 -24.58
CA ALA A 433 7.45 -25.34 -23.90
C ALA A 433 7.49 -24.49 -22.62
N PRO A 434 7.68 -25.10 -21.46
CA PRO A 434 7.64 -24.40 -20.16
C PRO A 434 8.73 -23.34 -19.96
N GLY A 435 9.55 -23.09 -20.95
CA GLY A 435 10.77 -22.27 -20.79
C GLY A 435 10.64 -20.77 -21.13
N THR A 436 9.61 -20.35 -21.85
CA THR A 436 9.66 -19.03 -22.51
C THR A 436 9.38 -17.86 -21.55
N LEU A 437 8.57 -18.05 -20.51
CA LEU A 437 8.23 -17.00 -19.56
C LEU A 437 9.32 -16.77 -18.50
N ALA A 438 9.99 -17.84 -18.06
CA ALA A 438 11.07 -17.72 -17.07
C ALA A 438 12.34 -17.09 -17.63
N SER A 439 12.61 -17.30 -18.94
CA SER A 439 13.80 -16.70 -19.60
C SER A 439 13.73 -15.17 -19.66
N VAL A 440 12.54 -14.60 -19.70
CA VAL A 440 12.35 -13.14 -19.74
C VAL A 440 12.34 -12.52 -18.34
N LEU A 441 11.85 -13.26 -17.32
CA LEU A 441 11.85 -12.80 -15.92
C LEU A 441 13.22 -12.94 -15.24
N VAL A 442 14.12 -13.79 -15.77
CA VAL A 442 15.48 -14.04 -15.22
C VAL A 442 16.55 -13.30 -16.02
N ALA A 443 16.27 -12.85 -17.26
CA ALA A 443 17.24 -12.16 -18.12
C ALA A 443 17.09 -10.61 -18.12
N GLY A 444 16.16 -10.05 -17.40
CA GLY A 444 15.99 -8.61 -17.15
C GLY A 444 16.20 -8.29 -15.69
#